data_ce67ff3eb84fd3bc27241117603376af
#
_entry.id   ce67ff3eb84fd3bc27241117603376af
#
_cell.length_a   1.000
_cell.length_b   1.000
_cell.length_c   1.000
_cell.angle_alpha   90.00
_cell.angle_beta   90.00
_cell.angle_gamma   90.00
#
_symmetry.space_group_name_H-M   'P 1'
#
loop_
_entity.id
_entity.type
_entity.pdbx_description
1 polymer ?
#
loop_
_entity_poly.entity_id
_entity_poly.type
_entity_poly.pdbx_seq_one_letter_code
_entity_poly.pdbx_strand_id
1 'polypeptide(L)'
;MNTRLNTEVLIVGTGISGLLSAIELSKTYSVTMLTKSRTNKCSTSWAQGGIAAAMDNSDIDAHVNDTIINGHEICNPESVTRIIEQVRKSIELLVKHGVNFNTD
;
A
#
# COMPACT_ATOMS: atom_id res chain seq x y z
N MET A 1 -35.79 -3.62 -1.03
CA MET A 1 -35.41 -2.78 0.13
C MET A 1 -34.16 -1.99 -0.24
N ASN A 2 -34.24 -0.67 -0.31
CA ASN A 2 -33.04 0.16 -0.53
C ASN A 2 -32.44 0.49 0.84
N THR A 3 -31.34 -0.18 1.19
CA THR A 3 -30.59 0.16 2.40
C THR A 3 -29.60 1.27 2.07
N ARG A 4 -29.77 2.43 2.67
CA ARG A 4 -28.82 3.55 2.55
C ARG A 4 -27.87 3.52 3.74
N LEU A 5 -26.58 3.41 3.46
CA LEU A 5 -25.53 3.55 4.46
C LEU A 5 -24.93 4.96 4.35
N ASN A 6 -24.74 5.61 5.48
CA ASN A 6 -24.02 6.88 5.56
C ASN A 6 -22.62 6.63 6.11
N THR A 7 -21.64 7.16 5.44
CA THR A 7 -20.24 7.08 5.87
C THR A 7 -19.52 8.37 5.50
N GLU A 8 -18.52 8.75 6.27
CA GLU A 8 -17.70 9.93 5.97
C GLU A 8 -16.63 9.59 4.93
N VAL A 9 -16.13 8.35 4.96
CA VAL A 9 -15.12 7.86 4.02
C VAL A 9 -15.56 6.53 3.44
N LEU A 10 -15.59 6.43 2.12
CA LEU A 10 -15.80 5.18 1.40
C LEU A 10 -14.50 4.74 0.75
N ILE A 11 -14.02 3.54 1.08
CA ILE A 11 -12.83 2.93 0.48
C ILE A 11 -13.28 1.79 -0.44
N VAL A 12 -12.89 1.87 -1.70
CA VAL A 12 -13.19 0.83 -2.69
C VAL A 12 -11.94 -0.05 -2.89
N GLY A 13 -12.01 -1.26 -2.39
CA GLY A 13 -10.94 -2.26 -2.45
C GLY A 13 -10.39 -2.62 -1.08
N THR A 14 -10.04 -3.89 -0.91
CA THR A 14 -9.53 -4.48 0.34
C THR A 14 -8.11 -5.03 0.20
N GLY A 15 -7.33 -4.50 -0.73
CA GLY A 15 -5.89 -4.71 -0.79
C GLY A 15 -5.17 -3.96 0.34
N ILE A 16 -3.86 -4.13 0.43
CA ILE A 16 -3.04 -3.54 1.51
C ILE A 16 -3.24 -2.03 1.64
N SER A 17 -3.30 -1.30 0.53
CA SER A 17 -3.51 0.15 0.54
C SER A 17 -4.87 0.53 1.12
N GLY A 18 -5.94 -0.17 0.71
CA GLY A 18 -7.28 0.07 1.24
C GLY A 18 -7.38 -0.26 2.72
N LEU A 19 -6.79 -1.38 3.15
CA LEU A 19 -6.79 -1.80 4.55
C LEU A 19 -6.04 -0.81 5.45
N LEU A 20 -4.83 -0.41 5.07
CA LEU A 20 -4.05 0.58 5.84
C LEU A 20 -4.76 1.93 5.90
N SER A 21 -5.31 2.40 4.78
CA SER A 21 -6.10 3.63 4.75
C SER A 21 -7.33 3.53 5.67
N ALA A 22 -8.03 2.39 5.67
CA ALA A 22 -9.16 2.18 6.56
C ALA A 22 -8.76 2.21 8.04
N ILE A 23 -7.68 1.52 8.41
CA ILE A 23 -7.19 1.48 9.78
C ILE A 23 -6.81 2.88 10.27
N GLU A 24 -6.06 3.63 9.47
CA GLU A 24 -5.62 4.97 9.87
C GLU A 24 -6.78 5.97 9.92
N LEU A 25 -7.66 5.98 8.91
CA LEU A 25 -8.80 6.90 8.85
C LEU A 25 -9.89 6.59 9.88
N SER A 26 -10.08 5.32 10.25
CA SER A 26 -11.08 4.92 11.23
C SER A 26 -10.82 5.45 12.65
N LYS A 27 -9.63 5.97 12.91
CA LYS A 27 -9.29 6.64 14.16
C LYS A 27 -10.05 7.97 14.34
N THR A 28 -10.50 8.57 13.23
CA THR A 28 -11.12 9.90 13.22
C THR A 28 -12.47 9.92 12.50
N TYR A 29 -12.65 9.07 11.50
CA TYR A 29 -13.82 9.08 10.61
C TYR A 29 -14.58 7.77 10.66
N SER A 30 -15.86 7.83 10.35
CA SER A 30 -16.66 6.63 10.05
C SER A 30 -16.27 6.12 8.64
N VAL A 31 -15.69 4.93 8.58
CA VAL A 31 -15.14 4.35 7.34
C VAL A 31 -15.96 3.15 6.91
N THR A 32 -16.37 3.14 5.66
CA THR A 32 -16.97 1.96 5.01
C THR A 32 -16.05 1.45 3.92
N MET A 33 -15.78 0.15 3.91
CA MET A 33 -15.03 -0.50 2.84
C MET A 33 -15.97 -1.28 1.92
N LEU A 34 -15.77 -1.13 0.62
CA LEU A 34 -16.49 -1.86 -0.41
C LEU A 34 -15.53 -2.80 -1.14
N THR A 35 -15.92 -4.05 -1.28
CA THR A 35 -15.17 -5.05 -2.06
C THR A 35 -16.09 -5.82 -2.98
N LYS A 36 -15.57 -6.20 -4.16
CA LYS A 36 -16.35 -7.01 -5.13
C LYS A 36 -16.50 -8.48 -4.74
N SER A 37 -15.70 -8.94 -3.78
CA SER A 37 -15.71 -10.33 -3.33
C SER A 37 -15.34 -10.40 -1.85
N ARG A 38 -15.01 -11.60 -1.33
CA ARG A 38 -14.51 -11.75 0.04
C ARG A 38 -13.21 -10.96 0.23
N THR A 39 -12.99 -10.41 1.42
CA THR A 39 -11.84 -9.56 1.75
C THR A 39 -10.48 -10.22 1.52
N ASN A 40 -10.42 -11.56 1.61
CA ASN A 40 -9.20 -12.34 1.37
C ASN A 40 -8.97 -12.71 -0.11
N LYS A 41 -9.76 -12.20 -1.04
CA LYS A 41 -9.59 -12.42 -2.49
C LYS A 41 -9.11 -11.13 -3.16
N CYS A 42 -7.90 -10.71 -2.85
CA CYS A 42 -7.26 -9.55 -3.45
C CYS A 42 -5.81 -9.89 -3.86
N SER A 43 -5.20 -9.06 -4.68
CA SER A 43 -3.81 -9.28 -5.13
C SER A 43 -2.83 -9.42 -3.96
N THR A 44 -3.04 -8.67 -2.89
CA THR A 44 -2.22 -8.76 -1.67
C THR A 44 -2.26 -10.16 -1.04
N SER A 45 -3.41 -10.81 -1.00
CA SER A 45 -3.54 -12.16 -0.43
C SER A 45 -2.94 -13.26 -1.31
N TRP A 46 -2.70 -12.96 -2.57
CA TRP A 46 -2.06 -13.86 -3.54
C TRP A 46 -0.57 -13.55 -3.75
N ALA A 47 -0.09 -12.46 -3.16
CA ALA A 47 1.31 -12.08 -3.27
C ALA A 47 2.21 -13.18 -2.67
N GLN A 48 3.21 -13.59 -3.44
CA GLN A 48 4.25 -14.52 -3.05
C GLN A 48 5.59 -13.82 -3.15
N GLY A 49 6.39 -13.93 -2.11
CA GLY A 49 7.71 -13.31 -2.07
C GLY A 49 7.74 -12.02 -1.24
N GLY A 50 8.78 -11.25 -1.46
CA GLY A 50 9.09 -10.07 -0.68
C GLY A 50 8.47 -8.79 -1.20
N ILE A 51 8.75 -7.72 -0.50
CA ILE A 51 8.52 -6.34 -0.94
C ILE A 51 9.89 -5.69 -1.18
N ALA A 52 10.06 -5.07 -2.35
CA ALA A 52 11.26 -4.29 -2.63
C ALA A 52 11.18 -2.95 -1.87
N ALA A 53 12.18 -2.67 -1.07
CA ALA A 53 12.24 -1.45 -0.27
C ALA A 53 13.68 -0.96 -0.13
N ALA A 54 13.92 0.30 -0.47
CA ALA A 54 15.19 0.97 -0.18
C ALA A 54 15.20 1.36 1.30
N MET A 55 15.88 0.56 2.12
CA MET A 55 15.93 0.81 3.57
C MET A 55 17.01 1.84 3.94
N ASP A 56 18.02 1.98 3.12
CA ASP A 56 19.08 2.98 3.25
C ASP A 56 18.95 4.08 2.18
N ASN A 57 19.30 5.30 2.55
CA ASN A 57 19.25 6.43 1.62
C ASN A 57 20.15 6.26 0.39
N SER A 58 21.24 5.50 0.52
CA SER A 58 22.14 5.16 -0.59
C SER A 58 21.47 4.33 -1.69
N ASP A 59 20.40 3.62 -1.38
CA ASP A 59 19.73 2.70 -2.30
C ASP A 59 18.55 3.33 -3.03
N ILE A 60 18.13 4.53 -2.60
CA ILE A 60 16.95 5.22 -3.16
C ILE A 60 17.13 5.49 -4.65
N ASP A 61 18.24 6.11 -5.05
CA ASP A 61 18.49 6.48 -6.45
C ASP A 61 18.57 5.25 -7.36
N ALA A 62 19.23 4.19 -6.90
CA ALA A 62 19.29 2.93 -7.63
C ALA A 62 17.90 2.31 -7.80
N HIS A 63 17.11 2.25 -6.74
CA HIS A 63 15.75 1.71 -6.78
C HIS A 63 14.81 2.54 -7.66
N VAL A 64 14.92 3.88 -7.64
CA VAL A 64 14.17 4.77 -8.55
C VAL A 64 14.54 4.47 -9.99
N ASN A 65 15.83 4.43 -10.30
CA ASN A 65 16.32 4.18 -11.64
C ASN A 65 15.87 2.82 -12.18
N ASP A 66 16.01 1.76 -11.40
CA ASP A 66 15.58 0.42 -11.75
C ASP A 66 14.07 0.36 -12.02
N THR A 67 13.28 1.05 -11.20
CA THR A 67 11.82 1.11 -11.37
C THR A 67 11.44 1.80 -12.67
N ILE A 68 12.10 2.91 -13.02
CA ILE A 68 11.84 3.66 -14.25
C ILE A 68 12.25 2.84 -15.48
N ILE A 69 13.42 2.22 -15.45
CA ILE A 69 13.92 1.37 -16.55
C ILE A 69 12.97 0.19 -16.79
N ASN A 70 12.60 -0.53 -15.74
CA ASN A 70 11.69 -1.67 -15.85
C ASN A 70 10.26 -1.27 -16.22
N GLY A 71 9.89 -0.03 -15.94
CA GLY A 71 8.59 0.55 -16.30
C GLY A 71 8.47 0.96 -17.79
N HIS A 72 9.53 0.77 -18.60
CA HIS A 72 9.53 1.04 -20.05
C HIS A 72 8.90 2.40 -20.42
N GLU A 73 9.33 3.46 -19.76
CA GLU A 73 8.88 4.85 -19.97
C GLU A 73 7.38 5.14 -19.65
N ILE A 74 6.65 4.15 -19.10
CA ILE A 74 5.24 4.35 -18.69
C ILE A 74 5.15 5.02 -17.32
N CYS A 75 6.20 4.90 -16.50
CA CYS A 75 6.23 5.46 -15.16
C CYS A 75 6.31 6.99 -15.18
N ASN A 76 5.62 7.61 -14.23
CA ASN A 76 5.87 9.01 -13.89
C ASN A 76 7.06 9.08 -12.91
N PRO A 77 8.21 9.65 -13.29
CA PRO A 77 9.44 9.62 -12.47
C PRO A 77 9.26 10.32 -11.11
N GLU A 78 8.52 11.43 -11.06
CA GLU A 78 8.27 12.15 -9.81
C GLU A 78 7.46 11.29 -8.83
N SER A 79 6.44 10.60 -9.32
CA SER A 79 5.64 9.68 -8.51
C SER A 79 6.47 8.51 -7.99
N VAL A 80 7.33 7.92 -8.84
CA VAL A 80 8.24 6.84 -8.47
C VAL A 80 9.16 7.28 -7.35
N THR A 81 9.85 8.41 -7.52
CA THR A 81 10.77 8.97 -6.52
C THR A 81 10.05 9.18 -5.19
N ARG A 82 8.90 9.84 -5.22
CA ARG A 82 8.13 10.15 -4.01
C ARG A 82 7.67 8.91 -3.26
N ILE A 83 7.30 7.83 -3.97
CA ILE A 83 6.90 6.56 -3.35
C ILE A 83 8.11 5.88 -2.71
N ILE A 84 9.24 5.81 -3.42
CA ILE A 84 10.44 5.11 -2.96
C ILE A 84 11.07 5.84 -1.76
N GLU A 85 11.11 7.15 -1.75
CA GLU A 85 11.57 7.94 -0.58
C GLU A 85 10.75 7.70 0.69
N GLN A 86 9.48 7.31 0.56
CA GLN A 86 8.59 7.04 1.68
C GLN A 86 8.55 5.55 2.09
N VAL A 87 9.23 4.66 1.37
CA VAL A 87 9.09 3.21 1.56
C VAL A 87 9.46 2.77 2.97
N ARG A 88 10.54 3.32 3.56
CA ARG A 88 10.97 2.99 4.91
C ARG A 88 9.87 3.24 5.95
N LYS A 89 9.24 4.42 5.89
CA LYS A 89 8.11 4.75 6.78
C LYS A 89 6.92 3.82 6.58
N SER A 90 6.69 3.40 5.33
CA SER A 90 5.62 2.46 5.00
C SER A 90 5.89 1.07 5.57
N ILE A 91 7.13 0.59 5.51
CA ILE A 91 7.54 -0.67 6.12
C ILE A 91 7.41 -0.61 7.65
N GLU A 92 7.90 0.46 8.28
CA GLU A 92 7.77 0.68 9.72
C GLU A 92 6.28 0.68 10.17
N LEU A 93 5.39 1.27 9.36
CA LEU A 93 3.96 1.27 9.63
C LEU A 93 3.37 -0.16 9.55
N LEU A 94 3.75 -0.93 8.54
CA LEU A 94 3.33 -2.33 8.40
C LEU A 94 3.77 -3.18 9.59
N VAL A 95 5.03 -3.04 10.01
CA VAL A 95 5.56 -3.73 11.20
C VAL A 95 4.78 -3.34 12.45
N LYS A 96 4.46 -2.06 12.63
CA LYS A 96 3.64 -1.59 13.74
C LYS A 96 2.24 -2.24 13.76
N HIS A 97 1.71 -2.60 12.60
CA HIS A 97 0.45 -3.33 12.47
C HIS A 97 0.59 -4.87 12.50
N GLY A 98 1.78 -5.37 12.86
CA GLY A 98 2.02 -6.79 13.11
C GLY A 98 2.48 -7.59 11.90
N VAL A 99 2.88 -6.93 10.80
CA VAL A 99 3.51 -7.61 9.68
C VAL A 99 4.95 -7.97 10.06
N ASN A 100 5.29 -9.24 9.98
CA ASN A 100 6.64 -9.74 10.20
C ASN A 100 7.34 -9.94 8.85
N PHE A 101 8.43 -9.24 8.64
CA PHE A 101 9.31 -9.45 7.50
C PHE A 101 10.48 -10.34 7.92
N ASN A 102 10.83 -11.28 7.06
CA ASN A 102 12.10 -12.00 7.22
C ASN A 102 13.22 -11.05 6.76
N THR A 103 14.15 -10.80 7.63
CA THR A 103 15.40 -10.10 7.32
C THR A 103 16.48 -11.15 7.21
N ASP A 104 17.05 -11.30 6.02
CA ASP A 104 18.25 -12.10 5.82
C ASP A 104 19.48 -11.42 6.47
#